data_c3ea93fde858894258d34ef9769dd0ec
#
_entry.id   c3ea93fde858894258d34ef9769dd0ec
#
_cell.length_a   1.000
_cell.length_b   1.000
_cell.length_c   1.000
_cell.angle_alpha   90.00
_cell.angle_beta   90.00
_cell.angle_gamma   90.00
#
_symmetry.space_group_name_H-M   'P 1'
#
loop_
_entity.id
_entity.type
_entity.pdbx_description
1 polymer ?
#
loop_
_entity_poly.entity_id
_entity_poly.type
_entity_poly.pdbx_seq_one_letter_code
_entity_poly.pdbx_strand_id
1 'polypeptide(L)'
;MIIKISQKAFFEIEDAKEYYNLQQNNLGDTFKSDLKNSIENIKNFPNLYPNITNDMKRCILHRFPYSIFYTLKQDIILILSVAHQHRKPFY
;
A
#
# COMPACT_ATOMS: atom_id res chain seq x y z
N MET A 1 15.37 -6.96 -3.36
CA MET A 1 15.21 -5.54 -3.01
C MET A 1 14.70 -5.42 -1.58
N ILE A 2 15.05 -4.35 -0.92
CA ILE A 2 14.62 -4.08 0.46
C ILE A 2 13.34 -3.26 0.42
N ILE A 3 12.36 -3.65 1.23
CA ILE A 3 11.12 -2.89 1.38
C ILE A 3 11.27 -1.93 2.57
N LYS A 4 10.98 -0.66 2.34
CA LYS A 4 10.88 0.34 3.40
C LYS A 4 9.50 0.99 3.35
N ILE A 5 8.92 1.20 4.52
CA ILE A 5 7.60 1.82 4.64
C ILE A 5 7.78 3.20 5.26
N SER A 6 7.27 4.23 4.59
CA SER A 6 7.34 5.59 5.11
C SER A 6 6.52 5.72 6.38
N GLN A 7 6.81 6.73 7.18
CA GLN A 7 6.03 7.02 8.37
C GLN A 7 4.57 7.30 8.03
N LYS A 8 4.34 8.07 6.97
CA LYS A 8 2.99 8.35 6.48
C LYS A 8 2.24 7.06 6.15
N ALA A 9 2.86 6.16 5.38
CA ALA A 9 2.24 4.89 5.01
C ALA A 9 1.97 4.02 6.23
N PHE A 10 2.91 3.99 7.18
CA PHE A 10 2.72 3.22 8.41
C PHE A 10 1.46 3.67 9.16
N PHE A 11 1.30 4.97 9.36
CA PHE A 11 0.12 5.48 10.07
C PHE A 11 -1.16 5.25 9.28
N GLU A 12 -1.11 5.37 7.96
CA GLU A 12 -2.27 5.09 7.12
C GLU A 12 -2.72 3.63 7.23
N ILE A 13 -1.75 2.70 7.27
CA ILE A 13 -2.04 1.27 7.44
C ILE A 13 -2.69 1.01 8.80
N GLU A 14 -2.14 1.59 9.87
CA GLU A 14 -2.66 1.37 11.21
C GLU A 14 -4.05 1.97 11.37
N ASP A 15 -4.28 3.15 10.81
CA ASP A 15 -5.60 3.79 10.83
C ASP A 15 -6.64 2.95 10.09
N ALA A 16 -6.29 2.43 8.93
CA ALA A 16 -7.19 1.58 8.13
C ALA A 16 -7.51 0.28 8.87
N LYS A 17 -6.49 -0.34 9.48
CA LYS A 17 -6.69 -1.55 10.27
C LYS A 17 -7.67 -1.31 11.40
N GLU A 18 -7.49 -0.23 12.14
CA GLU A 18 -8.37 0.11 13.26
C GLU A 18 -9.80 0.35 12.77
N TYR A 19 -9.95 1.11 11.70
CA TYR A 19 -11.27 1.37 11.11
C TYR A 19 -12.00 0.07 10.79
N TYR A 20 -11.33 -0.85 10.11
CA TYR A 20 -11.95 -2.11 9.70
C TYR A 20 -12.24 -3.03 10.90
N ASN A 21 -11.38 -3.07 11.91
CA ASN A 21 -11.63 -3.87 13.10
C ASN A 21 -12.83 -3.34 13.90
N LEU A 22 -13.12 -2.04 13.82
CA LEU A 22 -14.31 -1.47 14.42
C LEU A 22 -15.58 -1.82 13.65
N GLN A 23 -15.47 -2.04 12.34
CA GLN A 23 -16.59 -2.44 11.50
C GLN A 23 -16.97 -3.90 11.72
N GLN A 24 -15.99 -4.78 11.83
CA GLN A 24 -16.18 -6.19 11.99
C GLN A 24 -14.95 -6.77 12.66
N ASN A 25 -15.15 -7.71 13.59
CA ASN A 25 -14.05 -8.32 14.31
C ASN A 25 -13.09 -8.99 13.33
N ASN A 26 -11.79 -8.72 13.49
CA ASN A 26 -10.69 -9.25 12.67
C ASN A 26 -10.66 -8.78 11.21
N LEU A 27 -11.52 -7.86 10.80
CA LEU A 27 -11.52 -7.37 9.43
C LEU A 27 -10.26 -6.56 9.12
N GLY A 28 -9.74 -5.82 10.09
CA GLY A 28 -8.47 -5.10 9.96
C GLY A 28 -7.29 -6.05 9.77
N ASP A 29 -7.34 -7.22 10.39
CA ASP A 29 -6.30 -8.23 10.20
C ASP A 29 -6.35 -8.80 8.79
N THR A 30 -7.54 -8.98 8.23
CA THR A 30 -7.73 -9.37 6.83
C THR A 30 -7.18 -8.29 5.89
N PHE A 31 -7.41 -7.02 6.20
CA PHE A 31 -6.84 -5.91 5.44
C PHE A 31 -5.31 -5.98 5.44
N LYS A 32 -4.69 -6.19 6.59
CA LYS A 32 -3.23 -6.29 6.68
C LYS A 32 -2.68 -7.49 5.92
N SER A 33 -3.39 -8.61 5.91
CA SER A 33 -3.00 -9.78 5.12
C SER A 33 -3.04 -9.49 3.63
N ASP A 34 -4.10 -8.84 3.15
CA ASP A 34 -4.22 -8.45 1.75
C ASP A 34 -3.11 -7.48 1.35
N LEU A 35 -2.83 -6.51 2.22
CA LEU A 35 -1.75 -5.55 2.03
C LEU A 35 -0.40 -6.26 1.93
N LYS A 36 -0.13 -7.19 2.85
CA LYS A 36 1.13 -7.93 2.88
C LYS A 36 1.32 -8.74 1.59
N ASN A 37 0.27 -9.39 1.11
CA ASN A 37 0.33 -10.15 -0.14
C ASN A 37 0.64 -9.24 -1.33
N SER A 38 0.03 -8.06 -1.35
CA SER A 38 0.28 -7.08 -2.42
C SER A 38 1.72 -6.56 -2.38
N ILE A 39 2.26 -6.32 -1.19
CA ILE A 39 3.66 -5.90 -1.03
C ILE A 39 4.61 -7.00 -1.49
N GLU A 40 4.30 -8.27 -1.21
CA GLU A 40 5.09 -9.38 -1.72
C GLU A 40 5.07 -9.43 -3.25
N ASN A 41 3.93 -9.17 -3.87
CA ASN A 41 3.83 -9.11 -5.33
C ASN A 41 4.67 -7.96 -5.89
N ILE A 42 4.68 -6.81 -5.22
CA ILE A 42 5.53 -5.67 -5.62
C ILE A 42 7.00 -6.06 -5.52
N LYS A 43 7.37 -6.77 -4.46
CA LYS A 43 8.75 -7.21 -4.26
C LYS A 43 9.19 -8.16 -5.37
N ASN A 44 8.31 -9.08 -5.77
CA ASN A 44 8.61 -10.05 -6.82
C ASN A 44 8.58 -9.45 -8.22
N PHE A 45 7.74 -8.46 -8.46
CA PHE A 45 7.52 -7.87 -9.78
C PHE A 45 7.44 -6.34 -9.67
N PRO A 46 8.53 -5.68 -9.26
CA PRO A 46 8.48 -4.24 -8.94
C PRO A 46 8.17 -3.34 -10.14
N ASN A 47 8.44 -3.81 -11.36
CA ASN A 47 8.21 -3.03 -12.57
C ASN A 47 6.88 -3.35 -13.26
N LEU A 48 6.11 -4.28 -12.72
CA LEU A 48 4.84 -4.71 -13.33
C LEU A 48 3.76 -3.62 -13.25
N TYR A 49 3.75 -2.88 -12.17
CA TYR A 49 2.66 -1.93 -11.89
C TYR A 49 2.87 -0.60 -12.59
N PRO A 50 1.78 0.07 -13.00
CA PRO A 50 1.89 1.29 -13.79
C PRO A 50 2.41 2.48 -12.98
N ASN A 51 3.13 3.37 -13.67
CA ASN A 51 3.49 4.67 -13.12
C ASN A 51 2.28 5.60 -13.18
N ILE A 52 2.05 6.35 -12.10
CA ILE A 52 1.06 7.42 -12.08
C ILE A 52 1.71 8.79 -12.18
N THR A 53 2.99 8.87 -11.85
CA THR A 53 3.87 10.01 -12.13
C THR A 53 5.20 9.45 -12.62
N ASN A 54 6.18 10.33 -12.86
CA ASN A 54 7.47 9.91 -13.40
C ASN A 54 8.17 8.85 -12.54
N ASP A 55 8.04 8.96 -11.22
CA ASP A 55 8.80 8.10 -10.31
C ASP A 55 7.93 7.27 -9.38
N MET A 56 6.61 7.38 -9.49
CA MET A 56 5.72 6.73 -8.54
C MET A 56 4.80 5.74 -9.22
N LYS A 57 4.75 4.53 -8.67
CA LYS A 57 3.91 3.44 -9.15
C LYS A 57 2.75 3.21 -8.20
N ARG A 58 1.69 2.61 -8.71
CA ARG A 58 0.50 2.29 -7.92
C ARG A 58 0.13 0.82 -8.07
N CYS A 59 -0.09 0.17 -6.93
CA CYS A 59 -0.65 -1.18 -6.84
C CYS A 59 -1.99 -1.11 -6.13
N ILE A 60 -3.05 -1.54 -6.81
CA ILE A 60 -4.41 -1.54 -6.24
C ILE A 60 -4.62 -2.84 -5.48
N LEU A 61 -5.16 -2.75 -4.25
CA LEU A 61 -5.51 -3.95 -3.47
C LEU A 61 -6.71 -4.65 -4.09
N HIS A 62 -6.80 -5.97 -3.90
CA HIS A 62 -7.88 -6.78 -4.47
C HIS A 62 -9.18 -6.68 -3.68
N ARG A 63 -9.11 -6.67 -2.35
CA ARG A 63 -10.28 -6.80 -1.49
C ARG A 63 -10.76 -5.51 -0.86
N PHE A 64 -9.87 -4.52 -0.79
CA PHE A 64 -10.15 -3.27 -0.08
C PHE A 64 -9.92 -2.10 -1.03
N PRO A 65 -10.68 -1.02 -0.91
CA PRO A 65 -10.56 0.12 -1.82
C PRO A 65 -9.37 1.00 -1.48
N TYR A 66 -8.18 0.40 -1.46
CA TYR A 66 -6.92 1.08 -1.16
C TYR A 66 -5.91 0.82 -2.25
N SER A 67 -5.00 1.76 -2.42
CA SER A 67 -3.86 1.64 -3.33
C SER A 67 -2.56 1.84 -2.56
N ILE A 68 -1.55 1.07 -2.96
CA ILE A 68 -0.19 1.23 -2.47
C ILE A 68 0.57 2.07 -3.48
N PHE A 69 1.13 3.19 -3.03
CA PHE A 69 1.97 4.05 -3.86
C PHE A 69 3.41 3.84 -3.45
N TYR A 70 4.28 3.55 -4.41
CA TYR A 70 5.68 3.26 -4.10
C TYR A 70 6.60 3.78 -5.18
N THR A 71 7.87 3.92 -4.83
CA THR A 71 8.92 4.30 -5.76
C THR A 71 10.07 3.32 -5.62
N LEU A 72 10.83 3.17 -6.71
CA LEU A 72 11.99 2.30 -6.77
C LEU A 72 13.24 3.17 -6.80
N LYS A 73 14.16 2.93 -5.87
CA LYS A 73 15.47 3.60 -5.85
C LYS A 73 16.54 2.58 -5.56
N GLN A 74 17.38 2.30 -6.58
CA GLN A 74 18.43 1.32 -6.47
C GLN A 74 17.84 -0.03 -6.00
N ASP A 75 18.23 -0.50 -4.82
CA ASP A 75 17.74 -1.78 -4.29
C ASP A 75 16.60 -1.62 -3.29
N ILE A 76 15.99 -0.45 -3.24
CA ILE A 76 14.95 -0.14 -2.26
C ILE A 76 13.62 0.08 -2.95
N ILE A 77 12.58 -0.58 -2.41
CA ILE A 77 11.18 -0.29 -2.72
C ILE A 77 10.66 0.53 -1.55
N LEU A 78 10.38 1.80 -1.80
CA LEU A 78 9.88 2.69 -0.75
C LEU A 78 8.37 2.84 -0.89
N ILE A 79 7.63 2.33 0.10
CA ILE A 79 6.18 2.49 0.17
C ILE A 79 5.91 3.90 0.69
N LEU A 80 5.36 4.75 -0.17
CA LEU A 80 5.14 6.16 0.14
C LEU A 80 3.81 6.41 0.84
N SER A 81 2.78 5.67 0.44
CA SER A 81 1.44 5.88 0.96
C SER A 81 0.59 4.63 0.71
N VAL A 82 -0.38 4.42 1.59
CA VAL A 82 -1.45 3.43 1.40
C VAL A 82 -2.75 4.21 1.58
N ALA A 83 -3.36 4.61 0.46
CA ALA A 83 -4.46 5.55 0.46
C ALA A 83 -5.75 4.95 -0.08
N HIS A 84 -6.87 5.35 0.52
CA HIS A 84 -8.20 4.95 0.07
C HIS A 84 -8.45 5.49 -1.33
N GLN A 85 -9.02 4.67 -2.22
CA GLN A 85 -9.21 5.01 -3.63
C GLN A 85 -10.17 6.17 -3.86
N HIS A 86 -11.10 6.39 -2.93
CA HIS A 86 -12.11 7.44 -3.06
C HIS A 86 -11.74 8.74 -2.37
N ARG A 87 -10.53 8.82 -1.82
CA ARG A 87 -10.02 10.06 -1.24
C ARG A 87 -9.25 10.85 -2.28
N LYS A 88 -9.16 12.16 -2.05
CA LYS A 88 -8.37 13.04 -2.91
C LYS A 88 -6.92 12.54 -2.95
N PRO A 89 -6.31 12.46 -4.16
CA PRO A 89 -4.91 12.05 -4.26
C PRO A 89 -4.00 13.00 -3.48
N PHE A 90 -2.97 12.42 -2.87
CA PHE A 90 -1.99 13.19 -2.13
C PHE A 90 -0.90 13.78 -3.03
N TYR A 91 -0.84 13.32 -4.26
CA TYR A 91 0.18 13.75 -5.24
C TYR A 91 -0.34 14.82 -6.20
#